data_e9b6419ad87aaf31d45d566346d39e98
#
_entry.id   e9b6419ad87aaf31d45d566346d39e98
#
_cell.length_a   1.000
_cell.length_b   1.000
_cell.length_c   1.000
_cell.angle_alpha   90.00
_cell.angle_beta   90.00
_cell.angle_gamma   90.00
#
_symmetry.space_group_name_H-M   'P 1'
#
loop_
_entity.id
_entity.type
_entity.pdbx_description
1 polymer ?
#
loop_
_entity_poly.entity_id
_entity_poly.type
_entity_poly.pdbx_seq_one_letter_code
_entity_poly.pdbx_strand_id
1 'polypeptide(L)'
;MAATIVNAAAATVEEQLRALQQQNQTLLGLVEKQQQQIDALNGRLERIVADEAPPASRAAAAPTRRDGRLIVSGEFGLSFFGGSSDAQYSNEEFRVDDSNVYLEAELARGLYAFGEIQLSRREALDEAYKIGELYLEWENVLGRWTAERLVNLRFGRVDVPFGEEYLVRTPLKNPLVTHSLGDVWGTDEGLVVFGEAGRFDYALAVQNGGQQLMRDFDSDKALTVRVGLNPADGWRVSASAYRTGQLNAASEPLSEIWIGNNVFRSIGSPGTSRYEGSLWQLDLRYAWDDGHVLGAWGGARYDDNDPLADNARRFTSFHLEAMQGFGRHLYGAVRYSRLEADEGYPLAGLGNFSKYFLGSLFTEDLWRASAGLGYRFNPSAVLKLELTREERTLAGGAEGSAVNQVSAQAALGF
;
A
#
# COMPACT_ATOMS: atom_id res chain seq x y z
N MET A 1 12.17 48.46 48.96
CA MET A 1 12.72 47.53 47.95
C MET A 1 11.72 46.45 47.49
N ALA A 2 10.95 45.80 48.34
CA ALA A 2 9.97 44.79 47.96
C ALA A 2 8.82 45.29 47.07
N ALA A 3 8.29 46.48 47.34
CA ALA A 3 7.19 47.08 46.56
C ALA A 3 7.57 47.46 45.12
N THR A 4 8.85 47.78 44.87
CA THR A 4 9.33 48.12 43.51
C THR A 4 9.52 46.89 42.62
N ILE A 5 9.87 45.74 43.21
CA ILE A 5 10.03 44.47 42.48
C ILE A 5 8.67 43.88 42.08
N VAL A 6 7.66 44.02 42.94
CA VAL A 6 6.30 43.55 42.66
C VAL A 6 5.64 44.35 41.51
N ASN A 7 5.86 45.65 41.46
CA ASN A 7 5.35 46.50 40.37
C ASN A 7 6.06 46.25 39.01
N ALA A 8 7.34 45.94 39.02
CA ALA A 8 8.06 45.61 37.79
C ALA A 8 7.63 44.24 37.24
N ALA A 9 7.37 43.24 38.11
CA ALA A 9 6.86 41.92 37.69
C ALA A 9 5.41 42.00 37.18
N ALA A 10 4.57 42.86 37.75
CA ALA A 10 3.20 43.07 37.27
C ALA A 10 3.17 43.76 35.89
N ALA A 11 4.06 44.72 35.64
CA ALA A 11 4.17 45.38 34.33
C ALA A 11 4.60 44.41 33.22
N THR A 12 5.52 43.50 33.51
CA THR A 12 5.95 42.47 32.54
C THR A 12 4.87 41.42 32.26
N VAL A 13 4.06 41.06 33.24
CA VAL A 13 2.92 40.14 33.08
C VAL A 13 1.81 40.78 32.22
N GLU A 14 1.50 42.05 32.44
CA GLU A 14 0.54 42.78 31.61
C GLU A 14 1.01 42.94 30.14
N GLU A 15 2.28 43.19 29.93
CA GLU A 15 2.84 43.22 28.55
C GLU A 15 2.77 41.84 27.86
N GLN A 16 3.07 40.79 28.57
CA GLN A 16 2.92 39.43 28.06
C GLN A 16 1.45 39.09 27.76
N LEU A 17 0.53 39.51 28.62
CA LEU A 17 -0.89 39.28 28.41
C LEU A 17 -1.40 40.04 27.16
N ARG A 18 -0.98 41.28 26.96
CA ARG A 18 -1.32 42.05 25.75
C ARG A 18 -0.74 41.45 24.49
N ALA A 19 0.50 40.96 24.52
CA ALA A 19 1.12 40.27 23.39
C ALA A 19 0.38 38.98 23.05
N LEU A 20 0.00 38.17 24.04
CA LEU A 20 -0.82 36.97 23.88
C LEU A 20 -2.21 37.28 23.32
N GLN A 21 -2.87 38.33 23.78
CA GLN A 21 -4.16 38.76 23.24
C GLN A 21 -4.06 39.20 21.79
N GLN A 22 -3.01 39.93 21.43
CA GLN A 22 -2.76 40.33 20.04
C GLN A 22 -2.45 39.16 19.14
N GLN A 23 -1.69 38.15 19.63
CA GLN A 23 -1.41 36.94 18.92
C GLN A 23 -2.68 36.09 18.71
N ASN A 24 -3.54 35.97 19.73
CA ASN A 24 -4.84 35.31 19.62
C ASN A 24 -5.76 35.99 18.59
N GLN A 25 -5.82 37.32 18.57
CA GLN A 25 -6.61 38.05 17.57
C GLN A 25 -6.07 37.81 16.15
N THR A 26 -4.76 37.73 15.98
CA THR A 26 -4.14 37.43 14.68
C THR A 26 -4.46 35.98 14.24
N LEU A 27 -4.40 35.03 15.17
CA LEU A 27 -4.77 33.64 14.92
C LEU A 27 -6.25 33.49 14.56
N LEU A 28 -7.15 34.17 15.26
CA LEU A 28 -8.58 34.18 14.94
C LEU A 28 -8.84 34.72 13.53
N GLY A 29 -8.19 35.80 13.13
CA GLY A 29 -8.29 36.36 11.78
C GLY A 29 -7.73 35.41 10.70
N LEU A 30 -6.70 34.62 11.00
CA LEU A 30 -6.18 33.57 10.10
C LEU A 30 -7.16 32.42 9.97
N VAL A 31 -7.76 31.96 11.07
CA VAL A 31 -8.78 30.91 11.09
C VAL A 31 -10.01 31.33 10.29
N GLU A 32 -10.51 32.55 10.47
CA GLU A 32 -11.63 33.08 9.67
C GLU A 32 -11.31 33.11 8.16
N LYS A 33 -10.10 33.52 7.81
CA LYS A 33 -9.66 33.55 6.41
C LYS A 33 -9.55 32.13 5.83
N GLN A 34 -9.06 31.16 6.60
CA GLN A 34 -9.03 29.77 6.20
C GLN A 34 -10.45 29.20 6.04
N GLN A 35 -11.36 29.54 6.95
CA GLN A 35 -12.76 29.11 6.85
C GLN A 35 -13.42 29.66 5.60
N GLN A 36 -13.22 30.93 5.27
CA GLN A 36 -13.72 31.52 4.02
C GLN A 36 -13.15 30.83 2.76
N GLN A 37 -11.89 30.40 2.81
CA GLN A 37 -11.30 29.62 1.72
C GLN A 37 -11.91 28.23 1.60
N ILE A 38 -12.15 27.57 2.72
CA ILE A 38 -12.83 26.27 2.78
C ILE A 38 -14.25 26.38 2.22
N ASP A 39 -15.01 27.39 2.64
CA ASP A 39 -16.38 27.63 2.17
C ASP A 39 -16.42 27.95 0.67
N ALA A 40 -15.46 28.70 0.18
CA ALA A 40 -15.31 28.98 -1.25
C ALA A 40 -14.92 27.74 -2.07
N LEU A 41 -14.08 26.86 -1.51
CA LEU A 41 -13.73 25.58 -2.10
C LEU A 41 -14.92 24.61 -2.09
N ASN A 42 -15.64 24.50 -0.98
CA ASN A 42 -16.85 23.69 -0.87
C ASN A 42 -17.94 24.16 -1.85
N GLY A 43 -18.17 25.46 -1.99
CA GLY A 43 -19.13 25.99 -2.96
C GLY A 43 -18.69 25.83 -4.43
N ARG A 44 -17.38 25.60 -4.67
CA ARG A 44 -16.88 25.17 -5.99
C ARG A 44 -17.07 23.67 -6.19
N LEU A 45 -16.82 22.86 -5.15
CA LEU A 45 -17.01 21.41 -5.15
C LEU A 45 -18.48 21.05 -5.41
N GLU A 46 -19.42 21.71 -4.72
CA GLU A 46 -20.86 21.50 -4.90
C GLU A 46 -21.33 21.80 -6.33
N ARG A 47 -20.74 22.80 -6.98
CA ARG A 47 -21.00 23.11 -8.40
C ARG A 47 -20.42 22.08 -9.35
N ILE A 48 -19.30 21.44 -8.98
CA ILE A 48 -18.64 20.39 -9.78
C ILE A 48 -19.41 19.06 -9.61
N VAL A 49 -19.86 18.74 -8.39
CA VAL A 49 -20.62 17.52 -8.08
C VAL A 49 -22.03 17.56 -8.66
N ALA A 50 -22.66 18.75 -8.81
CA ALA A 50 -23.97 18.89 -9.43
C ALA A 50 -23.96 18.63 -10.96
N ASP A 51 -22.81 18.66 -11.59
CA ASP A 51 -22.64 18.53 -13.05
C ASP A 51 -22.07 17.18 -13.50
N GLU A 52 -21.68 16.27 -12.61
CA GLU A 52 -21.03 15.00 -12.97
C GLU A 52 -21.61 13.78 -12.22
N ALA A 53 -21.93 12.73 -12.99
CA ALA A 53 -22.18 11.39 -12.49
C ALA A 53 -20.89 10.78 -11.88
N PRO A 54 -20.97 9.88 -10.86
CA PRO A 54 -19.83 9.43 -10.09
C PRO A 54 -18.79 8.69 -10.92
N PRO A 55 -17.48 8.93 -10.70
CA PRO A 55 -16.42 8.26 -11.45
C PRO A 55 -16.31 6.78 -11.03
N ALA A 56 -16.45 5.91 -12.01
CA ALA A 56 -16.19 4.48 -11.88
C ALA A 56 -14.71 4.20 -11.58
N SER A 57 -14.49 3.16 -10.78
CA SER A 57 -13.20 2.68 -10.27
C SER A 57 -12.07 2.63 -11.31
N ARG A 58 -10.87 2.97 -10.88
CA ARG A 58 -9.62 3.00 -11.66
C ARG A 58 -8.96 1.63 -11.87
N ALA A 59 -9.74 0.64 -12.32
CA ALA A 59 -9.19 -0.46 -13.07
C ALA A 59 -9.68 -0.26 -14.50
N ALA A 60 -8.79 0.18 -15.41
CA ALA A 60 -9.01 0.29 -16.85
C ALA A 60 -10.25 1.09 -17.27
N ALA A 61 -10.38 2.36 -16.89
CA ALA A 61 -11.32 3.27 -17.51
C ALA A 61 -10.66 4.03 -18.68
N ALA A 62 -11.30 3.98 -19.85
CA ALA A 62 -10.88 4.78 -20.99
C ALA A 62 -10.85 6.28 -20.64
N PRO A 63 -9.89 7.07 -21.14
CA PRO A 63 -9.73 8.46 -20.77
C PRO A 63 -10.95 9.26 -21.23
N THR A 64 -11.74 9.73 -20.28
CA THR A 64 -12.66 10.85 -20.53
C THR A 64 -11.81 12.11 -20.72
N ARG A 65 -12.06 12.84 -21.79
CA ARG A 65 -11.41 14.10 -22.16
C ARG A 65 -11.43 15.05 -20.96
N ARG A 66 -10.26 15.37 -20.40
CA ARG A 66 -10.09 16.19 -19.21
C ARG A 66 -9.46 17.52 -19.63
N ASP A 67 -10.17 18.60 -19.47
CA ASP A 67 -9.70 19.94 -19.84
C ASP A 67 -8.83 20.52 -18.72
N GLY A 68 -7.54 20.17 -18.66
CA GLY A 68 -6.52 20.84 -17.84
C GLY A 68 -6.84 21.03 -16.35
N ARG A 69 -7.74 20.20 -15.76
CA ARG A 69 -8.17 20.32 -14.37
C ARG A 69 -7.32 19.42 -13.46
N LEU A 70 -6.97 19.95 -12.31
CA LEU A 70 -6.47 19.15 -11.20
C LEU A 70 -7.65 18.38 -10.62
N ILE A 71 -7.54 17.05 -10.61
CA ILE A 71 -8.49 16.15 -9.94
C ILE A 71 -7.89 15.75 -8.62
N VAL A 72 -8.68 15.91 -7.57
CA VAL A 72 -8.34 15.46 -6.22
C VAL A 72 -9.33 14.37 -5.85
N SER A 73 -8.81 13.25 -5.39
CA SER A 73 -9.61 12.13 -4.87
C SER A 73 -8.88 11.50 -3.69
N GLY A 74 -9.53 10.61 -2.97
CA GLY A 74 -8.87 9.96 -1.84
C GLY A 74 -9.64 8.75 -1.34
N GLU A 75 -8.93 7.93 -0.57
CA GLU A 75 -9.49 6.78 0.15
C GLU A 75 -8.99 6.81 1.59
N PHE A 76 -9.88 6.48 2.54
CA PHE A 76 -9.59 6.45 3.97
C PHE A 76 -10.11 5.17 4.58
N GLY A 77 -9.26 4.52 5.39
CA GLY A 77 -9.65 3.48 6.31
C GLY A 77 -9.68 4.00 7.73
N LEU A 78 -10.80 3.88 8.42
CA LEU A 78 -10.92 4.12 9.86
C LEU A 78 -11.18 2.78 10.51
N SER A 79 -10.22 2.28 11.28
CA SER A 79 -10.21 0.89 11.72
C SER A 79 -10.14 0.78 13.23
N PHE A 80 -10.69 -0.33 13.72
CA PHE A 80 -10.48 -0.86 15.06
C PHE A 80 -9.80 -2.21 14.93
N PHE A 81 -8.75 -2.45 15.71
CA PHE A 81 -8.06 -3.71 15.80
C PHE A 81 -8.01 -4.16 17.25
N GLY A 82 -8.34 -5.42 17.49
CA GLY A 82 -8.15 -6.08 18.78
C GLY A 82 -7.63 -7.49 18.57
N GLY A 83 -6.62 -7.89 19.32
CA GLY A 83 -5.97 -9.19 19.12
C GLY A 83 -5.56 -9.86 20.43
N SER A 84 -5.13 -11.11 20.31
CA SER A 84 -4.49 -11.85 21.44
C SER A 84 -3.20 -11.16 21.88
N SER A 85 -2.66 -11.54 23.03
CA SER A 85 -1.48 -10.90 23.66
C SER A 85 -0.25 -10.81 22.77
N ASP A 86 -0.09 -11.73 21.82
CA ASP A 86 1.04 -11.77 20.89
C ASP A 86 0.73 -11.11 19.54
N ALA A 87 -0.48 -10.53 19.37
CA ALA A 87 -0.83 -9.77 18.20
C ALA A 87 -0.12 -8.40 18.17
N GLN A 88 0.10 -7.86 16.98
CA GLN A 88 0.61 -6.50 16.80
C GLN A 88 -0.30 -5.46 17.48
N TYR A 89 -1.62 -5.68 17.43
CA TYR A 89 -2.66 -4.83 18.01
C TYR A 89 -3.32 -5.46 19.24
N SER A 90 -2.50 -5.85 20.22
CA SER A 90 -2.99 -6.49 21.44
C SER A 90 -3.71 -5.55 22.41
N ASN A 91 -3.61 -4.22 22.21
CA ASN A 91 -4.16 -3.21 23.12
C ASN A 91 -5.57 -2.72 22.73
N GLU A 92 -6.23 -3.33 21.73
CA GLU A 92 -7.57 -2.93 21.28
C GLU A 92 -7.60 -1.43 20.87
N GLU A 93 -7.05 -1.10 19.70
CA GLU A 93 -6.84 0.27 19.30
C GLU A 93 -7.68 0.73 18.09
N PHE A 94 -8.04 2.00 18.07
CA PHE A 94 -8.56 2.69 16.91
C PHE A 94 -7.42 3.32 16.11
N ARG A 95 -7.46 3.19 14.78
CA ARG A 95 -6.45 3.75 13.89
C ARG A 95 -7.07 4.41 12.66
N VAL A 96 -6.39 5.45 12.17
CA VAL A 96 -6.47 5.81 10.76
C VAL A 96 -5.61 4.80 10.02
N ASP A 97 -6.20 4.07 9.09
CA ASP A 97 -5.62 2.90 8.43
C ASP A 97 -5.62 3.13 6.92
N ASP A 98 -4.51 2.85 6.24
CA ASP A 98 -4.33 2.95 4.78
C ASP A 98 -5.11 4.13 4.16
N SER A 99 -4.68 5.35 4.44
CA SER A 99 -5.37 6.56 4.00
C SER A 99 -4.52 7.36 3.03
N ASN A 100 -5.08 7.63 1.84
CA ASN A 100 -4.38 8.25 0.73
C ASN A 100 -5.19 9.39 0.11
N VAL A 101 -4.49 10.43 -0.34
CA VAL A 101 -5.03 11.48 -1.21
C VAL A 101 -4.31 11.42 -2.55
N TYR A 102 -5.06 11.45 -3.63
CA TYR A 102 -4.55 11.38 -4.99
C TYR A 102 -4.74 12.70 -5.71
N LEU A 103 -3.71 13.13 -6.41
CA LEU A 103 -3.69 14.33 -7.24
C LEU A 103 -3.40 13.91 -8.67
N GLU A 104 -4.22 14.34 -9.61
CA GLU A 104 -4.01 14.05 -11.02
C GLU A 104 -4.24 15.29 -11.85
N ALA A 105 -3.33 15.55 -12.80
CA ALA A 105 -3.44 16.66 -13.72
C ALA A 105 -3.03 16.25 -15.14
N GLU A 106 -3.84 16.59 -16.15
CA GLU A 106 -3.43 16.51 -17.54
C GLU A 106 -2.57 17.72 -17.88
N LEU A 107 -1.29 17.50 -18.20
CA LEU A 107 -0.31 18.54 -18.56
C LEU A 107 -0.38 18.85 -20.05
N ALA A 108 -0.63 17.84 -20.87
CA ALA A 108 -0.82 17.93 -22.31
C ALA A 108 -1.65 16.71 -22.77
N ARG A 109 -2.13 16.71 -24.00
CA ARG A 109 -2.90 15.60 -24.55
C ARG A 109 -2.15 14.27 -24.41
N GLY A 110 -2.67 13.37 -23.55
CA GLY A 110 -2.08 12.06 -23.27
C GLY A 110 -0.84 12.10 -22.37
N LEU A 111 -0.54 13.25 -21.74
CA LEU A 111 0.52 13.38 -20.74
C LEU A 111 -0.07 13.84 -19.42
N TYR A 112 0.06 13.03 -18.40
CA TYR A 112 -0.52 13.24 -17.07
C TYR A 112 0.57 13.31 -16.01
N ALA A 113 0.33 14.13 -14.99
CA ALA A 113 1.06 14.06 -13.73
C ALA A 113 0.15 13.40 -12.67
N PHE A 114 0.71 12.50 -11.89
CA PHE A 114 0.03 11.84 -10.78
C PHE A 114 0.86 11.98 -9.51
N GLY A 115 0.19 12.20 -8.38
CA GLY A 115 0.82 12.23 -7.06
C GLY A 115 -0.09 11.60 -6.02
N GLU A 116 0.48 10.79 -5.15
CA GLU A 116 -0.16 10.17 -4.00
C GLU A 116 0.45 10.71 -2.71
N ILE A 117 -0.39 11.19 -1.81
CA ILE A 117 -0.01 11.55 -0.46
C ILE A 117 -0.58 10.50 0.49
N GLN A 118 0.30 9.70 1.06
CA GLN A 118 -0.05 8.70 2.06
C GLN A 118 -0.13 9.38 3.42
N LEU A 119 -1.33 9.41 4.00
CA LEU A 119 -1.59 10.01 5.31
C LEU A 119 -1.31 9.02 6.43
N SER A 120 -1.57 7.73 6.20
CA SER A 120 -1.34 6.66 7.14
C SER A 120 -1.19 5.33 6.40
N ARG A 121 -0.41 4.42 6.98
CA ARG A 121 -0.31 3.00 6.57
C ARG A 121 -0.45 2.10 7.77
N ARG A 122 -1.12 0.97 7.59
CA ARG A 122 -1.34 -0.04 8.66
C ARG A 122 -0.04 -0.53 9.27
N GLU A 123 0.96 -0.79 8.45
CA GLU A 123 2.24 -1.34 8.86
C GLU A 123 3.15 -0.32 9.56
N ALA A 124 2.82 0.98 9.49
CA ALA A 124 3.61 2.01 10.15
C ALA A 124 3.45 1.94 11.68
N LEU A 125 4.56 2.08 12.39
CA LEU A 125 4.56 2.15 13.86
C LEU A 125 4.09 3.51 14.37
N ASP A 126 4.22 4.54 13.53
CA ASP A 126 3.81 5.92 13.77
C ASP A 126 3.14 6.52 12.54
N GLU A 127 2.43 7.62 12.72
CA GLU A 127 1.83 8.37 11.63
C GLU A 127 2.90 9.24 10.95
N ALA A 128 3.35 8.81 9.78
CA ALA A 128 4.27 9.59 8.96
C ALA A 128 3.64 9.87 7.60
N TYR A 129 3.53 11.14 7.24
CA TYR A 129 3.16 11.53 5.89
C TYR A 129 4.26 11.10 4.92
N LYS A 130 3.87 10.39 3.88
CA LYS A 130 4.78 9.99 2.80
C LYS A 130 4.20 10.40 1.45
N ILE A 131 5.08 10.69 0.51
CA ILE A 131 4.72 10.72 -0.89
C ILE A 131 4.80 9.26 -1.34
N GLY A 132 3.67 8.69 -1.72
CA GLY A 132 3.57 7.38 -2.32
C GLY A 132 4.04 7.43 -3.77
N GLU A 133 3.14 7.18 -4.73
CA GLU A 133 3.46 7.35 -6.14
C GLU A 133 3.62 8.83 -6.50
N LEU A 134 4.56 9.11 -7.39
CA LEU A 134 4.76 10.43 -8.00
C LEU A 134 5.39 10.26 -9.38
N TYR A 135 4.59 10.36 -10.43
CA TYR A 135 5.06 10.09 -11.78
C TYR A 135 4.41 10.94 -12.86
N LEU A 136 5.06 10.94 -14.02
CA LEU A 136 4.47 11.34 -15.28
C LEU A 136 4.03 10.09 -16.03
N GLU A 137 2.82 10.12 -16.59
CA GLU A 137 2.31 9.07 -17.47
C GLU A 137 2.12 9.63 -18.88
N TRP A 138 2.70 8.95 -19.86
CA TRP A 138 2.47 9.22 -21.27
C TRP A 138 1.66 8.09 -21.89
N GLU A 139 0.38 8.35 -22.10
CA GLU A 139 -0.55 7.41 -22.69
C GLU A 139 -0.39 7.31 -24.20
N ASN A 140 -0.60 6.10 -24.72
CA ASN A 140 -0.67 5.79 -26.14
C ASN A 140 0.50 6.40 -26.95
N VAL A 141 1.72 6.11 -26.54
CA VAL A 141 2.97 6.62 -27.17
C VAL A 141 2.98 6.32 -28.68
N LEU A 142 2.39 5.19 -29.09
CA LEU A 142 2.27 4.78 -30.49
C LEU A 142 0.98 5.29 -31.18
N GLY A 143 0.25 6.21 -30.58
CA GLY A 143 -1.06 6.68 -31.08
C GLY A 143 -1.04 7.33 -32.46
N ARG A 144 0.16 7.63 -33.00
CA ARG A 144 0.33 8.08 -34.42
C ARG A 144 0.28 6.91 -35.41
N TRP A 145 0.50 5.68 -34.96
CA TRP A 145 0.62 4.48 -35.80
C TRP A 145 -0.51 3.47 -35.55
N THR A 146 -1.13 3.49 -34.39
CA THR A 146 -2.23 2.59 -34.00
C THR A 146 -3.22 3.30 -33.10
N ALA A 147 -4.51 2.92 -33.20
CA ALA A 147 -5.56 3.40 -32.29
C ALA A 147 -5.57 2.63 -30.96
N GLU A 148 -4.85 1.50 -30.86
CA GLU A 148 -4.78 0.67 -29.67
C GLU A 148 -3.79 1.26 -28.66
N ARG A 149 -4.09 1.13 -27.37
CA ARG A 149 -3.22 1.55 -26.24
C ARG A 149 -2.11 0.51 -26.00
N LEU A 150 -1.35 0.21 -27.06
CA LEU A 150 -0.33 -0.83 -27.01
C LEU A 150 0.83 -0.47 -26.11
N VAL A 151 1.22 0.80 -26.04
CA VAL A 151 2.39 1.25 -25.27
C VAL A 151 2.04 2.53 -24.51
N ASN A 152 2.14 2.46 -23.19
CA ASN A 152 2.10 3.60 -22.28
C ASN A 152 3.38 3.60 -21.44
N LEU A 153 3.79 4.76 -20.97
CA LEU A 153 5.01 4.93 -20.15
C LEU A 153 4.66 5.65 -18.86
N ARG A 154 5.21 5.20 -17.75
CA ARG A 154 5.28 5.94 -16.49
C ARG A 154 6.74 6.17 -16.13
N PHE A 155 7.06 7.37 -15.70
CA PHE A 155 8.39 7.76 -15.26
C PHE A 155 8.29 8.52 -13.94
N GLY A 156 8.99 8.04 -12.92
CA GLY A 156 8.98 8.59 -11.58
C GLY A 156 8.92 7.50 -10.53
N ARG A 157 8.30 7.78 -9.39
CA ARG A 157 8.00 6.77 -8.38
C ARG A 157 6.67 6.13 -8.70
N VAL A 158 6.69 4.83 -8.96
CA VAL A 158 5.57 4.05 -9.46
C VAL A 158 5.47 2.75 -8.66
N ASP A 159 4.26 2.28 -8.43
CA ASP A 159 4.05 0.95 -7.88
C ASP A 159 4.79 -0.11 -8.70
N VAL A 160 5.42 -1.04 -8.01
CA VAL A 160 6.04 -2.20 -8.63
C VAL A 160 4.93 -3.09 -9.21
N PRO A 161 4.87 -3.29 -10.54
CA PRO A 161 3.75 -3.98 -11.16
C PRO A 161 3.88 -5.51 -11.02
N PHE A 162 3.70 -6.03 -9.80
CA PHE A 162 3.84 -7.45 -9.48
C PHE A 162 2.56 -8.05 -8.91
N GLY A 163 2.13 -9.21 -9.40
CA GLY A 163 0.91 -9.90 -8.98
C GLY A 163 -0.38 -9.18 -9.40
N GLU A 164 -1.50 -9.62 -8.86
CA GLU A 164 -2.83 -9.03 -9.08
C GLU A 164 -3.40 -8.36 -7.82
N GLU A 165 -2.97 -8.78 -6.60
CA GLU A 165 -3.55 -8.31 -5.35
C GLU A 165 -3.30 -6.80 -5.14
N TYR A 166 -2.13 -6.28 -5.57
CA TYR A 166 -1.83 -4.84 -5.45
C TYR A 166 -2.86 -3.95 -6.16
N LEU A 167 -3.53 -4.42 -7.20
CA LEU A 167 -4.58 -3.68 -7.92
C LEU A 167 -5.88 -3.50 -7.13
N VAL A 168 -6.08 -4.35 -6.11
CA VAL A 168 -7.31 -4.38 -5.29
C VAL A 168 -7.03 -4.20 -3.80
N ARG A 169 -5.83 -3.72 -3.47
CA ARG A 169 -5.32 -3.61 -2.11
C ARG A 169 -5.97 -2.52 -1.27
N THR A 170 -6.56 -1.53 -1.90
CA THR A 170 -7.10 -0.34 -1.21
C THR A 170 -8.28 -0.68 -0.27
N PRO A 171 -8.52 0.12 0.77
CA PRO A 171 -9.61 -0.11 1.72
C PRO A 171 -10.98 -0.29 1.08
N LEU A 172 -11.29 0.39 -0.02
CA LEU A 172 -12.58 0.24 -0.71
C LEU A 172 -12.69 -1.02 -1.56
N LYS A 173 -11.57 -1.50 -2.12
CA LYS A 173 -11.55 -2.63 -3.06
C LYS A 173 -11.32 -3.98 -2.37
N ASN A 174 -10.46 -4.03 -1.35
CA ASN A 174 -10.21 -5.26 -0.60
C ASN A 174 -11.50 -5.69 0.13
N PRO A 175 -12.02 -6.90 -0.07
CA PRO A 175 -13.24 -7.34 0.58
C PRO A 175 -13.06 -7.58 2.09
N LEU A 176 -11.85 -7.82 2.55
CA LEU A 176 -11.47 -7.98 3.95
C LEU A 176 -10.72 -6.73 4.45
N VAL A 177 -10.37 -6.69 5.72
CA VAL A 177 -9.51 -5.65 6.30
C VAL A 177 -8.05 -6.01 6.10
N THR A 178 -7.66 -7.26 6.36
CA THR A 178 -6.29 -7.75 6.16
C THR A 178 -6.02 -8.04 4.68
N HIS A 179 -4.72 -8.16 4.33
CA HIS A 179 -4.25 -8.62 3.02
C HIS A 179 -3.79 -10.08 3.11
N SER A 180 -3.49 -10.73 1.98
CA SER A 180 -2.90 -12.07 2.01
C SER A 180 -1.48 -12.04 2.59
N LEU A 181 -0.96 -13.18 3.02
CA LEU A 181 0.45 -13.30 3.41
C LEU A 181 1.38 -13.22 2.20
N GLY A 182 0.89 -13.56 1.01
CA GLY A 182 1.62 -13.47 -0.26
C GLY A 182 1.43 -12.15 -1.01
N ASP A 183 0.75 -11.15 -0.41
CA ASP A 183 0.58 -9.82 -1.00
C ASP A 183 1.94 -9.16 -1.21
N VAL A 184 2.30 -8.91 -2.48
CA VAL A 184 3.56 -8.26 -2.87
C VAL A 184 3.25 -6.85 -3.36
N TRP A 185 3.87 -5.87 -2.72
CA TRP A 185 3.67 -4.47 -3.04
C TRP A 185 4.91 -3.63 -2.72
N GLY A 186 5.00 -2.46 -3.32
CA GLY A 186 6.06 -1.49 -3.11
C GLY A 186 6.01 -0.42 -4.17
N THR A 187 6.56 0.75 -3.87
CA THR A 187 6.72 1.86 -4.81
C THR A 187 8.19 2.20 -4.93
N ASP A 188 8.69 2.34 -6.15
CA ASP A 188 10.11 2.62 -6.39
C ASP A 188 10.29 3.58 -7.58
N GLU A 189 11.39 4.29 -7.61
CA GLU A 189 11.73 5.22 -8.69
C GLU A 189 12.23 4.49 -9.94
N GLY A 190 11.62 4.79 -11.09
CA GLY A 190 12.04 4.17 -12.35
C GLY A 190 11.14 4.45 -13.53
N LEU A 191 11.18 3.54 -14.47
CA LEU A 191 10.40 3.56 -15.71
C LEU A 191 9.54 2.30 -15.78
N VAL A 192 8.25 2.48 -16.06
CA VAL A 192 7.31 1.38 -16.35
C VAL A 192 6.77 1.55 -17.77
N VAL A 193 6.88 0.48 -18.55
CA VAL A 193 6.26 0.35 -19.86
C VAL A 193 5.10 -0.63 -19.74
N PHE A 194 3.91 -0.25 -20.14
CA PHE A 194 2.74 -1.11 -20.02
C PHE A 194 1.76 -0.90 -21.18
N GLY A 195 0.90 -1.89 -21.39
CA GLY A 195 -0.07 -1.81 -22.47
C GLY A 195 -1.01 -3.00 -22.52
N GLU A 196 -1.95 -2.91 -23.47
CA GLU A 196 -2.97 -3.90 -23.72
C GLU A 196 -3.02 -4.24 -25.21
N ALA A 197 -3.15 -5.55 -25.52
CA ALA A 197 -3.29 -6.06 -26.89
C ALA A 197 -4.38 -7.13 -26.93
N GLY A 198 -5.60 -6.73 -27.27
CA GLY A 198 -6.77 -7.61 -27.28
C GLY A 198 -7.10 -8.13 -25.87
N ARG A 199 -6.86 -9.42 -25.62
CA ARG A 199 -7.09 -10.07 -24.31
C ARG A 199 -5.85 -10.10 -23.41
N PHE A 200 -4.72 -9.65 -23.91
CA PHE A 200 -3.45 -9.62 -23.19
C PHE A 200 -3.18 -8.21 -22.64
N ASP A 201 -2.59 -8.15 -21.47
CA ASP A 201 -1.95 -6.97 -20.92
C ASP A 201 -0.54 -7.31 -20.42
N TYR A 202 0.30 -6.29 -20.31
CA TYR A 202 1.65 -6.44 -19.82
C TYR A 202 2.12 -5.20 -19.09
N ALA A 203 3.08 -5.39 -18.19
CA ALA A 203 3.86 -4.33 -17.57
C ALA A 203 5.31 -4.79 -17.42
N LEU A 204 6.24 -3.91 -17.78
CA LEU A 204 7.69 -4.08 -17.65
C LEU A 204 8.22 -2.88 -16.87
N ALA A 205 8.94 -3.11 -15.79
CA ALA A 205 9.52 -2.03 -15.00
C ALA A 205 11.04 -2.20 -14.83
N VAL A 206 11.74 -1.07 -14.84
CA VAL A 206 13.13 -0.91 -14.45
C VAL A 206 13.17 0.15 -13.36
N GLN A 207 13.53 -0.24 -12.14
CA GLN A 207 13.47 0.60 -10.94
C GLN A 207 14.77 0.47 -10.14
N ASN A 208 14.95 1.28 -9.09
CA ASN A 208 16.20 1.25 -8.33
C ASN A 208 16.40 -0.03 -7.52
N GLY A 209 15.37 -0.54 -6.82
CA GLY A 209 15.40 -1.80 -6.06
C GLY A 209 15.66 -1.63 -4.56
N GLY A 210 16.34 -0.57 -4.14
CA GLY A 210 16.56 -0.21 -2.74
C GLY A 210 15.35 0.44 -2.09
N GLN A 211 15.52 1.00 -0.89
CA GLN A 211 14.43 1.70 -0.21
C GLN A 211 14.08 3.01 -0.91
N GLN A 212 12.78 3.28 -1.07
CA GLN A 212 12.29 4.54 -1.63
C GLN A 212 12.77 5.76 -0.81
N LEU A 213 12.89 6.92 -1.46
CA LEU A 213 13.40 8.16 -0.88
C LEU A 213 14.88 8.11 -0.48
N MET A 214 15.55 7.00 -0.71
CA MET A 214 16.98 6.90 -0.48
C MET A 214 17.75 7.05 -1.80
N ARG A 215 18.99 7.47 -1.68
CA ARG A 215 19.89 7.45 -2.82
C ARG A 215 20.15 6.00 -3.20
N ASP A 216 20.13 5.73 -4.48
CA ASP A 216 20.63 4.47 -5.05
C ASP A 216 22.16 4.40 -4.85
N PHE A 217 22.64 3.34 -4.22
CA PHE A 217 24.04 3.17 -3.83
C PHE A 217 24.79 2.18 -4.72
N ASP A 218 24.12 1.60 -5.71
CA ASP A 218 24.74 0.71 -6.68
C ASP A 218 24.35 1.06 -8.13
N SER A 219 24.78 0.26 -9.09
CA SER A 219 24.47 0.45 -10.51
C SER A 219 23.51 -0.60 -11.05
N ASP A 220 23.18 -1.62 -10.26
CA ASP A 220 22.21 -2.64 -10.67
C ASP A 220 20.79 -2.08 -10.52
N LYS A 221 19.83 -2.70 -11.19
CA LYS A 221 18.44 -2.22 -11.19
C LYS A 221 17.48 -3.37 -10.95
N ALA A 222 16.41 -3.03 -10.22
CA ALA A 222 15.27 -3.92 -10.10
C ALA A 222 14.57 -4.06 -11.45
N LEU A 223 14.15 -5.26 -11.75
CA LEU A 223 13.40 -5.58 -12.95
C LEU A 223 12.11 -6.29 -12.57
N THR A 224 10.99 -5.80 -13.12
CA THR A 224 9.67 -6.44 -12.97
C THR A 224 9.09 -6.74 -14.34
N VAL A 225 8.49 -7.90 -14.45
CA VAL A 225 7.70 -8.32 -15.62
C VAL A 225 6.37 -8.87 -15.11
N ARG A 226 5.26 -8.37 -15.62
CA ARG A 226 3.94 -8.97 -15.45
C ARG A 226 3.27 -9.14 -16.82
N VAL A 227 2.63 -10.28 -17.02
CA VAL A 227 1.77 -10.54 -18.19
C VAL A 227 0.43 -11.06 -17.70
N GLY A 228 -0.65 -10.54 -18.27
CA GLY A 228 -2.02 -10.92 -17.96
C GLY A 228 -2.77 -11.38 -19.20
N LEU A 229 -3.74 -12.27 -19.02
CA LEU A 229 -4.62 -12.77 -20.04
C LEU A 229 -6.05 -12.91 -19.48
N ASN A 230 -7.03 -12.43 -20.25
CA ASN A 230 -8.45 -12.67 -20.02
C ASN A 230 -8.96 -13.73 -21.01
N PRO A 231 -8.81 -15.04 -20.74
CA PRO A 231 -9.06 -16.10 -21.72
C PRO A 231 -10.55 -16.23 -22.07
N ALA A 232 -11.42 -15.94 -21.14
CA ALA A 232 -12.89 -15.93 -21.29
C ALA A 232 -13.50 -14.90 -20.33
N ASP A 233 -14.80 -14.66 -20.48
CA ASP A 233 -15.51 -13.73 -19.60
C ASP A 233 -15.45 -14.21 -18.15
N GLY A 234 -15.16 -13.27 -17.25
CA GLY A 234 -14.96 -13.52 -15.83
C GLY A 234 -13.60 -14.15 -15.46
N TRP A 235 -12.86 -14.71 -16.39
CA TRP A 235 -11.55 -15.34 -16.14
C TRP A 235 -10.39 -14.37 -16.35
N ARG A 236 -9.46 -14.38 -15.43
CA ARG A 236 -8.15 -13.74 -15.56
C ARG A 236 -7.05 -14.63 -15.03
N VAL A 237 -5.96 -14.70 -15.80
CA VAL A 237 -4.72 -15.39 -15.43
C VAL A 237 -3.59 -14.41 -15.59
N SER A 238 -2.65 -14.37 -14.64
CA SER A 238 -1.42 -13.60 -14.81
C SER A 238 -0.20 -14.31 -14.27
N ALA A 239 0.96 -13.87 -14.74
CA ALA A 239 2.26 -14.30 -14.24
C ALA A 239 3.15 -13.09 -14.05
N SER A 240 3.87 -13.06 -12.94
CA SER A 240 4.79 -12.00 -12.57
C SER A 240 6.14 -12.54 -12.16
N ALA A 241 7.19 -11.79 -12.47
CA ALA A 241 8.54 -12.03 -11.99
C ALA A 241 9.19 -10.70 -11.60
N TYR A 242 9.98 -10.72 -10.53
CA TYR A 242 10.71 -9.57 -10.02
C TYR A 242 12.10 -10.00 -9.55
N ARG A 243 13.09 -9.13 -9.72
CA ARG A 243 14.38 -9.21 -9.03
C ARG A 243 14.77 -7.83 -8.52
N THR A 244 15.39 -7.77 -7.35
CA THR A 244 15.90 -6.49 -6.78
C THR A 244 17.09 -5.94 -7.55
N GLY A 245 17.86 -6.79 -8.25
CA GLY A 245 19.25 -6.51 -8.51
C GLY A 245 20.12 -6.75 -7.28
N GLN A 246 21.42 -6.45 -7.37
CA GLN A 246 22.33 -6.56 -6.24
C GLN A 246 22.26 -5.29 -5.38
N LEU A 247 21.85 -5.43 -4.14
CA LEU A 247 21.76 -4.35 -3.16
C LEU A 247 22.97 -4.35 -2.22
N ASN A 248 23.40 -3.17 -1.79
CA ASN A 248 24.47 -3.00 -0.82
C ASN A 248 23.96 -3.20 0.62
N ALA A 249 24.37 -4.28 1.29
CA ALA A 249 23.86 -4.64 2.61
C ALA A 249 24.06 -3.58 3.70
N ALA A 250 25.06 -2.71 3.57
CA ALA A 250 25.36 -1.66 4.55
C ALA A 250 24.54 -0.38 4.30
N SER A 251 24.30 -0.02 3.04
CA SER A 251 23.61 1.21 2.65
C SER A 251 22.14 0.99 2.31
N GLU A 252 21.81 -0.22 1.86
CA GLU A 252 20.46 -0.65 1.44
C GLU A 252 20.10 -1.98 2.12
N PRO A 253 19.95 -1.99 3.44
CA PRO A 253 19.67 -3.21 4.19
C PRO A 253 18.27 -3.79 3.91
N LEU A 254 17.42 -3.03 3.24
CA LEU A 254 16.06 -3.40 2.85
C LEU A 254 15.86 -3.07 1.36
N SER A 255 15.09 -3.90 0.66
CA SER A 255 14.51 -3.51 -0.63
C SER A 255 13.17 -2.80 -0.43
N GLU A 256 12.64 -2.18 -1.47
CA GLU A 256 11.32 -1.53 -1.41
C GLU A 256 10.17 -2.52 -1.42
N ILE A 257 10.40 -3.78 -1.79
CA ILE A 257 9.34 -4.79 -1.87
C ILE A 257 8.91 -5.26 -0.49
N TRP A 258 7.60 -5.22 -0.26
CA TRP A 258 6.91 -5.83 0.87
C TRP A 258 6.20 -7.11 0.43
N ILE A 259 6.28 -8.14 1.28
CA ILE A 259 5.58 -9.41 1.11
C ILE A 259 4.72 -9.63 2.35
N GLY A 260 3.41 -9.47 2.22
CA GLY A 260 2.52 -9.37 3.37
C GLY A 260 2.95 -8.21 4.26
N ASN A 261 3.32 -8.47 5.50
CA ASN A 261 3.81 -7.48 6.47
C ASN A 261 5.35 -7.47 6.58
N ASN A 262 6.07 -7.98 5.59
CA ASN A 262 7.51 -8.13 5.67
C ASN A 262 8.21 -7.56 4.43
N VAL A 263 9.30 -6.81 4.61
CA VAL A 263 10.16 -6.35 3.51
C VAL A 263 11.24 -7.37 3.19
N PHE A 264 11.68 -7.39 1.95
CA PHE A 264 12.92 -8.08 1.58
C PHE A 264 14.11 -7.36 2.24
N ARG A 265 14.84 -8.08 3.04
CA ARG A 265 15.97 -7.53 3.79
C ARG A 265 17.18 -8.46 3.72
N SER A 266 18.36 -7.86 3.88
CA SER A 266 19.57 -8.63 4.17
C SER A 266 19.35 -9.42 5.46
N ILE A 267 19.57 -10.72 5.40
CA ILE A 267 19.55 -11.60 6.58
C ILE A 267 20.79 -11.36 7.44
N GLY A 268 21.82 -10.79 6.83
CA GLY A 268 22.95 -10.12 7.45
C GLY A 268 23.79 -10.96 8.41
N SER A 269 24.86 -11.56 7.90
CA SER A 269 26.02 -11.87 8.70
C SER A 269 27.06 -10.75 8.56
N PRO A 270 28.08 -10.67 9.44
CA PRO A 270 29.17 -9.69 9.31
C PRO A 270 29.95 -9.77 7.99
N GLY A 271 29.86 -10.88 7.26
CA GLY A 271 30.52 -11.11 5.98
C GLY A 271 29.72 -10.64 4.76
N THR A 272 28.42 -10.42 4.91
CA THR A 272 27.53 -10.00 3.81
C THR A 272 27.79 -8.55 3.43
N SER A 273 28.25 -8.30 2.21
CA SER A 273 28.40 -6.95 1.66
C SER A 273 27.35 -6.63 0.58
N ARG A 274 26.81 -7.66 -0.10
CA ARG A 274 25.76 -7.55 -1.12
C ARG A 274 24.76 -8.68 -0.98
N TYR A 275 23.52 -8.39 -1.33
CA TYR A 275 22.46 -9.40 -1.40
C TYR A 275 21.54 -9.12 -2.56
N GLU A 276 20.75 -10.09 -2.94
CA GLU A 276 19.69 -9.98 -3.95
C GLU A 276 18.45 -10.76 -3.55
N GLY A 277 17.32 -10.30 -4.05
CA GLY A 277 16.04 -10.98 -3.92
C GLY A 277 15.37 -11.19 -5.27
N SER A 278 14.67 -12.28 -5.42
CA SER A 278 13.83 -12.54 -6.59
C SER A 278 12.51 -13.16 -6.19
N LEU A 279 11.45 -12.82 -6.95
CA LEU A 279 10.10 -13.30 -6.73
C LEU A 279 9.48 -13.75 -8.06
N TRP A 280 8.56 -14.69 -7.95
CA TRP A 280 7.67 -15.07 -9.04
C TRP A 280 6.28 -15.36 -8.48
N GLN A 281 5.23 -15.14 -9.28
CA GLN A 281 3.85 -15.40 -8.89
C GLN A 281 3.00 -15.76 -10.11
N LEU A 282 2.07 -16.66 -9.89
CA LEU A 282 0.99 -17.00 -10.82
C LEU A 282 -0.34 -16.68 -10.13
N ASP A 283 -1.20 -15.93 -10.81
CA ASP A 283 -2.51 -15.55 -10.30
C ASP A 283 -3.61 -16.14 -11.19
N LEU A 284 -4.70 -16.51 -10.56
CA LEU A 284 -5.92 -16.97 -11.22
C LEU A 284 -7.13 -16.34 -10.55
N ARG A 285 -7.99 -15.68 -11.32
CA ARG A 285 -9.25 -15.12 -10.85
C ARG A 285 -10.39 -15.58 -11.73
N TYR A 286 -11.49 -15.91 -11.08
CA TYR A 286 -12.78 -16.06 -11.75
C TYR A 286 -13.81 -15.17 -11.04
N ALA A 287 -14.47 -14.30 -11.80
CA ALA A 287 -15.47 -13.36 -11.31
C ALA A 287 -16.81 -13.66 -11.99
N TRP A 288 -17.88 -13.52 -11.22
CA TRP A 288 -19.28 -13.56 -11.69
C TRP A 288 -20.01 -12.33 -11.15
N ASP A 289 -21.29 -12.16 -11.48
CA ASP A 289 -22.03 -10.91 -11.22
C ASP A 289 -21.89 -10.40 -9.78
N ASP A 290 -22.03 -11.29 -8.78
CA ASP A 290 -22.06 -10.93 -7.38
C ASP A 290 -20.84 -11.42 -6.56
N GLY A 291 -19.79 -11.92 -7.23
CA GLY A 291 -18.68 -12.46 -6.48
C GLY A 291 -17.45 -12.81 -7.30
N HIS A 292 -16.44 -13.33 -6.60
CA HIS A 292 -15.23 -13.85 -7.24
C HIS A 292 -14.53 -14.90 -6.38
N VAL A 293 -13.70 -15.67 -7.03
CA VAL A 293 -12.63 -16.47 -6.42
C VAL A 293 -11.31 -15.99 -7.01
N LEU A 294 -10.34 -15.77 -6.16
CA LEU A 294 -8.96 -15.36 -6.51
C LEU A 294 -8.01 -16.32 -5.81
N GLY A 295 -7.03 -16.83 -6.54
CA GLY A 295 -5.92 -17.59 -5.99
C GLY A 295 -4.60 -17.11 -6.55
N ALA A 296 -3.54 -17.18 -5.75
CA ALA A 296 -2.19 -16.96 -6.20
C ALA A 296 -1.25 -18.00 -5.59
N TRP A 297 -0.22 -18.34 -6.35
CA TRP A 297 0.88 -19.19 -5.93
C TRP A 297 2.18 -18.55 -6.40
N GLY A 298 3.11 -18.38 -5.47
CA GLY A 298 4.35 -17.68 -5.71
C GLY A 298 5.52 -18.22 -4.93
N GLY A 299 6.66 -17.62 -5.14
CA GLY A 299 7.85 -17.93 -4.39
C GLY A 299 8.84 -16.80 -4.42
N ALA A 300 9.73 -16.81 -3.46
CA ALA A 300 10.80 -15.84 -3.32
C ALA A 300 12.12 -16.54 -2.98
N ARG A 301 13.20 -15.91 -3.39
CA ARG A 301 14.56 -16.33 -3.05
C ARG A 301 15.33 -15.12 -2.57
N TYR A 302 16.00 -15.28 -1.44
CA TYR A 302 17.08 -14.43 -0.95
C TYR A 302 18.41 -15.13 -1.18
N ASP A 303 19.43 -14.36 -1.57
CA ASP A 303 20.82 -14.82 -1.70
C ASP A 303 21.77 -13.69 -1.33
N ASP A 304 22.98 -14.02 -0.84
CA ASP A 304 24.00 -13.02 -0.54
C ASP A 304 25.42 -13.53 -0.82
N ASN A 305 26.38 -12.65 -0.70
CA ASN A 305 27.79 -12.94 -1.03
C ASN A 305 28.65 -13.22 0.20
N ASP A 306 28.07 -13.67 1.33
CA ASP A 306 28.86 -14.02 2.49
C ASP A 306 29.78 -15.22 2.19
N PRO A 307 31.11 -15.08 2.33
CA PRO A 307 32.04 -16.16 2.05
C PRO A 307 32.12 -17.23 3.17
N LEU A 308 31.50 -16.97 4.33
CA LEU A 308 31.66 -17.79 5.55
C LEU A 308 30.35 -18.49 5.94
N ALA A 309 29.22 -18.06 5.42
CA ALA A 309 27.92 -18.61 5.76
C ALA A 309 27.03 -18.76 4.51
N ASP A 310 26.26 -19.84 4.43
CA ASP A 310 25.20 -19.99 3.46
C ASP A 310 23.91 -19.37 4.02
N ASN A 311 23.64 -18.14 3.58
CA ASN A 311 22.47 -17.39 3.99
C ASN A 311 21.33 -17.48 2.96
N ALA A 312 21.49 -18.24 1.89
CA ALA A 312 20.44 -18.40 0.88
C ALA A 312 19.14 -18.92 1.53
N ARG A 313 18.02 -18.31 1.18
CA ARG A 313 16.70 -18.68 1.69
C ARG A 313 15.70 -18.73 0.56
N ARG A 314 14.76 -19.65 0.67
CA ARG A 314 13.62 -19.75 -0.24
C ARG A 314 12.36 -19.84 0.57
N PHE A 315 11.32 -19.19 0.07
CA PHE A 315 9.98 -19.41 0.58
C PHE A 315 8.97 -19.44 -0.54
N THR A 316 7.88 -20.13 -0.30
CA THR A 316 6.73 -20.22 -1.19
C THR A 316 5.54 -19.56 -0.52
N SER A 317 4.67 -19.00 -1.33
CA SER A 317 3.42 -18.39 -0.88
C SER A 317 2.24 -18.98 -1.64
N PHE A 318 1.14 -19.13 -0.95
CA PHE A 318 -0.14 -19.50 -1.54
C PHE A 318 -1.25 -18.71 -0.87
N HIS A 319 -2.22 -18.22 -1.64
CA HIS A 319 -3.46 -17.75 -1.07
C HIS A 319 -4.67 -18.11 -1.94
N LEU A 320 -5.80 -18.21 -1.29
CA LEU A 320 -7.11 -18.38 -1.92
C LEU A 320 -8.10 -17.46 -1.22
N GLU A 321 -8.83 -16.66 -1.99
CA GLU A 321 -9.89 -15.78 -1.54
C GLU A 321 -11.19 -16.10 -2.28
N ALA A 322 -12.30 -16.02 -1.56
CA ALA A 322 -13.64 -16.02 -2.16
C ALA A 322 -14.46 -14.90 -1.55
N MET A 323 -15.21 -14.20 -2.38
CA MET A 323 -16.16 -13.18 -1.98
C MET A 323 -17.51 -13.43 -2.68
N GLN A 324 -18.62 -13.29 -1.93
CA GLN A 324 -19.97 -13.43 -2.45
C GLN A 324 -20.86 -12.32 -1.90
N GLY A 325 -21.55 -11.63 -2.80
CA GLY A 325 -22.59 -10.66 -2.49
C GLY A 325 -23.92 -11.34 -2.13
N PHE A 326 -24.65 -10.74 -1.20
CA PHE A 326 -25.99 -11.15 -0.76
C PHE A 326 -26.94 -9.96 -0.88
N GLY A 327 -27.59 -9.86 -2.03
CA GLY A 327 -28.43 -8.72 -2.38
C GLY A 327 -27.61 -7.47 -2.75
N ARG A 328 -28.11 -6.26 -2.41
CA ARG A 328 -27.55 -5.00 -2.93
C ARG A 328 -26.36 -4.46 -2.14
N HIS A 329 -26.27 -4.82 -0.86
CA HIS A 329 -25.37 -4.12 0.08
C HIS A 329 -24.46 -5.06 0.87
N LEU A 330 -24.93 -6.24 1.22
CA LEU A 330 -24.21 -7.18 2.07
C LEU A 330 -23.32 -8.10 1.21
N TYR A 331 -22.13 -8.40 1.70
CA TYR A 331 -21.30 -9.48 1.16
C TYR A 331 -20.55 -10.20 2.28
N GLY A 332 -20.12 -11.43 1.99
CA GLY A 332 -19.20 -12.20 2.82
C GLY A 332 -17.92 -12.49 2.06
N ALA A 333 -16.82 -12.58 2.77
CA ALA A 333 -15.53 -12.95 2.18
C ALA A 333 -14.76 -13.88 3.13
N VAL A 334 -13.99 -14.78 2.54
CA VAL A 334 -13.05 -15.66 3.25
C VAL A 334 -11.72 -15.66 2.52
N ARG A 335 -10.62 -15.75 3.26
CA ARG A 335 -9.28 -15.89 2.69
C ARG A 335 -8.46 -16.86 3.53
N TYR A 336 -7.71 -17.70 2.85
CA TYR A 336 -6.66 -18.52 3.45
C TYR A 336 -5.35 -18.20 2.74
N SER A 337 -4.28 -18.01 3.49
CA SER A 337 -2.95 -17.79 2.93
C SER A 337 -1.90 -18.49 3.77
N ARG A 338 -0.79 -18.92 3.13
CA ARG A 338 0.32 -19.61 3.77
C ARG A 338 1.64 -19.21 3.13
N LEU A 339 2.67 -19.06 3.97
CA LEU A 339 4.07 -18.93 3.59
C LEU A 339 4.85 -20.08 4.21
N GLU A 340 5.67 -20.76 3.40
CA GLU A 340 6.61 -21.80 3.84
C GLU A 340 8.01 -21.37 3.45
N ALA A 341 8.92 -21.29 4.42
CA ALA A 341 10.29 -20.83 4.23
C ALA A 341 11.26 -21.93 4.60
N ASP A 342 12.00 -22.46 3.61
CA ASP A 342 13.11 -23.39 3.86
C ASP A 342 14.12 -22.72 4.78
N GLU A 343 14.51 -23.39 5.89
CA GLU A 343 15.43 -22.90 6.92
C GLU A 343 14.98 -21.60 7.63
N GLY A 344 13.74 -21.16 7.38
CA GLY A 344 13.14 -19.98 7.97
C GLY A 344 13.54 -18.66 7.33
N TYR A 345 12.63 -17.66 7.46
CA TYR A 345 12.82 -16.27 7.05
C TYR A 345 12.17 -15.36 8.09
N PRO A 346 12.59 -14.08 8.26
CA PRO A 346 11.98 -13.16 9.24
C PRO A 346 10.60 -12.67 8.78
N LEU A 347 9.60 -13.57 8.81
CA LEU A 347 8.20 -13.29 8.44
C LEU A 347 7.44 -12.76 9.65
N ALA A 348 6.80 -11.59 9.52
CA ALA A 348 6.15 -10.91 10.63
C ALA A 348 4.71 -11.37 10.90
N GLY A 349 3.87 -11.51 9.88
CA GLY A 349 2.44 -11.82 10.03
C GLY A 349 1.67 -10.75 10.83
N LEU A 350 0.62 -11.17 11.56
CA LEU A 350 -0.15 -10.33 12.48
C LEU A 350 0.41 -10.32 13.92
N GLY A 351 1.50 -11.04 14.16
CA GLY A 351 2.19 -11.07 15.44
C GLY A 351 2.94 -9.77 15.72
N ASN A 352 3.57 -9.68 16.88
CA ASN A 352 4.38 -8.53 17.25
C ASN A 352 5.47 -8.29 16.21
N PHE A 353 5.27 -7.25 15.39
CA PHE A 353 6.13 -6.89 14.29
C PHE A 353 7.60 -6.73 14.71
N SER A 354 7.86 -6.06 15.83
CA SER A 354 9.22 -5.86 16.36
C SER A 354 9.91 -7.17 16.70
N LYS A 355 9.17 -8.14 17.26
CA LYS A 355 9.70 -9.42 17.68
C LYS A 355 10.11 -10.31 16.51
N TYR A 356 9.32 -10.32 15.44
CA TYR A 356 9.52 -11.21 14.30
C TYR A 356 10.29 -10.57 13.16
N PHE A 357 10.07 -9.28 12.91
CA PHE A 357 10.69 -8.55 11.82
C PHE A 357 12.07 -7.97 12.18
N LEU A 358 12.18 -7.30 13.32
CA LEU A 358 13.42 -6.66 13.77
C LEU A 358 14.28 -7.61 14.61
N GLY A 359 13.70 -8.68 15.15
CA GLY A 359 14.42 -9.71 15.88
C GLY A 359 15.13 -10.72 14.97
N SER A 360 15.84 -11.65 15.60
CA SER A 360 16.52 -12.77 14.95
C SER A 360 15.67 -14.03 14.83
N LEU A 361 14.38 -13.94 15.07
CA LEU A 361 13.48 -15.08 14.97
C LEU A 361 13.09 -15.36 13.53
N PHE A 362 13.44 -16.52 13.02
CA PHE A 362 13.04 -16.96 11.69
C PHE A 362 11.78 -17.86 11.80
N THR A 363 10.89 -17.70 10.84
CA THR A 363 9.64 -18.45 10.70
C THR A 363 9.77 -19.40 9.51
N GLU A 364 9.52 -20.68 9.71
CA GLU A 364 9.52 -21.71 8.66
C GLU A 364 8.14 -21.85 8.03
N ASP A 365 7.09 -21.75 8.82
CA ASP A 365 5.70 -21.85 8.34
C ASP A 365 4.83 -20.78 9.00
N LEU A 366 4.02 -20.12 8.20
CA LEU A 366 3.09 -19.10 8.62
C LEU A 366 1.81 -19.22 7.80
N TRP A 367 0.67 -19.49 8.46
CA TRP A 367 -0.61 -19.49 7.79
C TRP A 367 -1.61 -18.56 8.46
N ARG A 368 -2.54 -18.06 7.66
CA ARG A 368 -3.61 -17.16 8.09
C ARG A 368 -4.92 -17.58 7.45
N ALA A 369 -5.97 -17.65 8.26
CA ALA A 369 -7.35 -17.78 7.81
C ALA A 369 -8.15 -16.57 8.27
N SER A 370 -8.89 -15.96 7.37
CA SER A 370 -9.72 -14.79 7.59
C SER A 370 -11.14 -15.05 7.11
N ALA A 371 -12.12 -14.55 7.84
CA ALA A 371 -13.52 -14.55 7.44
C ALA A 371 -14.15 -13.21 7.83
N GLY A 372 -14.91 -12.61 6.92
CA GLY A 372 -15.48 -11.30 7.15
C GLY A 372 -16.82 -11.06 6.47
N LEU A 373 -17.48 -10.02 6.94
CA LEU A 373 -18.70 -9.48 6.37
C LEU A 373 -18.48 -8.01 6.04
N GLY A 374 -19.05 -7.57 4.92
CA GLY A 374 -19.04 -6.17 4.54
C GLY A 374 -20.42 -5.67 4.19
N TYR A 375 -20.69 -4.42 4.54
CA TYR A 375 -21.91 -3.70 4.14
C TYR A 375 -21.52 -2.48 3.32
N ARG A 376 -21.85 -2.51 2.04
CA ARG A 376 -21.55 -1.46 1.07
C ARG A 376 -22.76 -0.50 0.96
N PHE A 377 -22.61 0.70 1.46
CA PHE A 377 -23.65 1.75 1.35
C PHE A 377 -23.79 2.22 -0.10
N ASN A 378 -22.65 2.45 -0.74
CA ASN A 378 -22.49 2.87 -2.13
C ASN A 378 -21.05 2.52 -2.59
N PRO A 379 -20.65 2.81 -3.84
CA PRO A 379 -19.27 2.53 -4.31
C PRO A 379 -18.16 3.20 -3.50
N SER A 380 -18.44 4.31 -2.81
CA SER A 380 -17.47 5.11 -2.05
C SER A 380 -17.54 4.88 -0.53
N ALA A 381 -18.36 3.96 -0.02
CA ALA A 381 -18.48 3.73 1.42
C ALA A 381 -18.81 2.27 1.74
N VAL A 382 -17.98 1.66 2.58
CA VAL A 382 -18.16 0.28 3.04
C VAL A 382 -17.77 0.14 4.52
N LEU A 383 -18.56 -0.62 5.28
CA LEU A 383 -18.21 -1.12 6.61
C LEU A 383 -17.79 -2.58 6.50
N LYS A 384 -16.75 -2.97 7.21
CA LYS A 384 -16.24 -4.34 7.23
C LYS A 384 -16.01 -4.80 8.66
N LEU A 385 -16.25 -6.09 8.88
CA LEU A 385 -15.89 -6.82 10.09
C LEU A 385 -15.14 -8.08 9.66
N GLU A 386 -14.00 -8.36 10.27
CA GLU A 386 -13.17 -9.52 9.97
C GLU A 386 -12.70 -10.19 11.24
N LEU A 387 -12.71 -11.52 11.23
CA LEU A 387 -12.09 -12.39 12.20
C LEU A 387 -10.93 -13.11 11.53
N THR A 388 -9.76 -13.07 12.16
CA THR A 388 -8.54 -13.64 11.61
C THR A 388 -7.87 -14.52 12.65
N ARG A 389 -7.38 -15.68 12.20
CA ARG A 389 -6.49 -16.56 12.97
C ARG A 389 -5.21 -16.80 12.18
N GLU A 390 -4.08 -16.69 12.87
CA GLU A 390 -2.76 -16.92 12.32
C GLU A 390 -1.95 -17.82 13.25
N GLU A 391 -1.23 -18.76 12.67
CA GLU A 391 -0.30 -19.62 13.40
C GLU A 391 1.03 -19.71 12.65
N ARG A 392 2.10 -19.94 13.41
CA ARG A 392 3.46 -20.00 12.86
C ARG A 392 4.28 -21.08 13.54
N THR A 393 5.22 -21.62 12.77
CA THR A 393 6.30 -22.46 13.25
C THR A 393 7.62 -21.74 13.05
N LEU A 394 8.39 -21.60 14.12
CA LEU A 394 9.71 -20.97 14.07
C LEU A 394 10.76 -21.95 13.54
N ALA A 395 11.87 -21.43 13.04
CA ALA A 395 13.00 -22.23 12.61
C ALA A 395 13.48 -23.16 13.72
N GLY A 396 13.66 -24.45 13.39
CA GLY A 396 13.93 -25.50 14.33
C GLY A 396 12.68 -26.18 14.91
N GLY A 397 11.50 -25.93 14.35
CA GLY A 397 10.24 -26.62 14.63
C GLY A 397 9.53 -26.18 15.91
N ALA A 398 9.95 -25.09 16.54
CA ALA A 398 9.26 -24.56 17.72
C ALA A 398 7.95 -23.88 17.29
N GLU A 399 6.84 -24.24 17.96
CA GLU A 399 5.55 -23.57 17.73
C GLU A 399 5.60 -22.12 18.24
N GLY A 400 5.19 -21.19 17.40
CA GLY A 400 4.92 -19.81 17.80
C GLY A 400 3.51 -19.68 18.40
N SER A 401 3.27 -18.57 19.07
CA SER A 401 1.93 -18.30 19.62
C SER A 401 0.92 -18.11 18.49
N ALA A 402 -0.25 -18.73 18.62
CA ALA A 402 -1.38 -18.47 17.75
C ALA A 402 -1.91 -17.05 17.98
N VAL A 403 -2.15 -16.30 16.91
CA VAL A 403 -2.70 -14.95 16.93
C VAL A 403 -4.14 -14.98 16.46
N ASN A 404 -5.06 -14.49 17.29
CA ASN A 404 -6.43 -14.22 16.89
C ASN A 404 -6.65 -12.71 16.86
N GLN A 405 -7.32 -12.20 15.84
CA GLN A 405 -7.59 -10.78 15.69
C GLN A 405 -9.02 -10.54 15.22
N VAL A 406 -9.63 -9.53 15.79
CA VAL A 406 -10.87 -8.92 15.31
C VAL A 406 -10.52 -7.57 14.69
N SER A 407 -11.01 -7.32 13.49
CA SER A 407 -10.80 -6.06 12.81
C SER A 407 -12.14 -5.52 12.33
N ALA A 408 -12.39 -4.24 12.56
CA ALA A 408 -13.51 -3.52 11.97
C ALA A 408 -12.98 -2.31 11.20
N GLN A 409 -13.54 -2.00 10.03
CA GLN A 409 -13.08 -0.88 9.20
C GLN A 409 -14.27 -0.17 8.55
N ALA A 410 -14.30 1.14 8.65
CA ALA A 410 -15.06 2.01 7.77
C ALA A 410 -14.12 2.52 6.67
N ALA A 411 -14.33 2.08 5.43
CA ALA A 411 -13.59 2.57 4.28
C ALA A 411 -14.44 3.56 3.49
N LEU A 412 -13.86 4.70 3.18
CA LEU A 412 -14.52 5.85 2.55
C LEU A 412 -13.67 6.35 1.39
N GLY A 413 -14.31 6.86 0.33
CA GLY A 413 -13.64 7.51 -0.81
C GLY A 413 -14.41 8.72 -1.31
N PHE A 414 -13.73 9.64 -1.94
CA PHE A 414 -14.30 10.85 -2.53
C PHE A 414 -13.62 11.20 -3.84
#